data_0cf46b3461ad7014ac7fbb36aedc0a68
#
_entry.id   0cf46b3461ad7014ac7fbb36aedc0a68
#
_cell.length_a   1.000
_cell.length_b   1.000
_cell.length_c   1.000
_cell.angle_alpha   90.00
_cell.angle_beta   90.00
_cell.angle_gamma   90.00
#
_symmetry.space_group_name_H-M   'P 1'
#
loop_
_entity.id
_entity.type
_entity.pdbx_description
1 polymer ?
#
loop_
_entity_poly.entity_id
_entity_poly.type
_entity_poly.pdbx_seq_one_letter_code
_entity_poly.pdbx_strand_id
1 'polypeptide(L)'
;IESTGRFTNGNDAKAHLEAGAKKVIISAPGKEVDATFVYGVNSDTYDPANHNVISAASCTTNCLAPMAKVLNDEFGIEKGLMTTVHAYTGDQRIQDAPHKDPRRARAAAVNMVPTSTGAAKAVSLVLPELDGKLDGYAMRVPVITGSATDLTFTASRDVTAEEINAALKEAAEGELKDTLAYTEDPLVSTDIVTSPHGCIFDSGMTKVSNGNLVKVLGWYDNEWGYTSQLVRLTNLVADKL
;
A
#
# COMPACT_ATOMS: atom_id res chain seq x y z
N ILE A 1 2.16 15.32 -11.98
CA ILE A 1 2.36 13.94 -11.50
C ILE A 1 3.62 13.40 -12.14
N GLU A 2 4.57 12.94 -11.32
CA GLU A 2 5.79 12.29 -11.75
C GLU A 2 5.62 10.76 -11.75
N SER A 3 5.54 10.17 -12.93
CA SER A 3 5.30 8.73 -13.14
C SER A 3 6.32 8.09 -14.09
N THR A 4 7.46 8.74 -14.33
CA THR A 4 8.50 8.19 -15.22
C THR A 4 9.35 7.12 -14.55
N GLY A 5 9.33 7.03 -13.22
CA GLY A 5 10.22 6.19 -12.42
C GLY A 5 11.67 6.69 -12.34
N ARG A 6 11.97 7.88 -12.89
CA ARG A 6 13.31 8.48 -12.90
C ARG A 6 13.51 9.45 -11.74
N PHE A 7 12.53 10.28 -11.43
CA PHE A 7 12.60 11.33 -10.40
C PHE A 7 11.90 10.86 -9.11
N THR A 8 12.37 9.76 -8.54
CA THR A 8 11.83 9.23 -7.26
C THR A 8 12.50 9.85 -6.03
N ASN A 9 13.56 10.64 -6.22
CA ASN A 9 14.14 11.48 -5.18
C ASN A 9 13.52 12.88 -5.25
N GLY A 10 13.09 13.43 -4.11
CA GLY A 10 12.44 14.73 -4.03
C GLY A 10 13.32 15.87 -4.54
N ASN A 11 14.64 15.81 -4.30
CA ASN A 11 15.56 16.83 -4.81
C ASN A 11 15.63 16.84 -6.34
N ASP A 12 15.64 15.66 -6.98
CA ASP A 12 15.62 15.57 -8.44
C ASP A 12 14.24 16.03 -8.99
N ALA A 13 13.16 15.67 -8.30
CA ALA A 13 11.80 16.03 -8.69
C ALA A 13 11.50 17.54 -8.61
N LYS A 14 12.30 18.32 -7.86
CA LYS A 14 12.22 19.80 -7.84
C LYS A 14 12.42 20.43 -9.21
N ALA A 15 13.07 19.74 -10.15
CA ALA A 15 13.17 20.19 -11.53
C ALA A 15 11.81 20.50 -12.18
N HIS A 16 10.76 19.78 -11.77
CA HIS A 16 9.39 20.06 -12.23
C HIS A 16 8.83 21.37 -11.66
N LEU A 17 9.20 21.76 -10.42
CA LEU A 17 8.83 23.03 -9.83
C LEU A 17 9.55 24.17 -10.56
N GLU A 18 10.84 24.01 -10.85
CA GLU A 18 11.64 24.98 -11.63
C GLU A 18 11.10 25.15 -13.04
N ALA A 19 10.50 24.10 -13.62
CA ALA A 19 9.83 24.13 -14.92
C ALA A 19 8.41 24.74 -14.86
N GLY A 20 7.93 25.18 -13.68
CA GLY A 20 6.67 25.90 -13.52
C GLY A 20 5.51 25.09 -12.93
N ALA A 21 5.72 23.85 -12.50
CA ALA A 21 4.71 23.13 -11.74
C ALA A 21 4.53 23.76 -10.36
N LYS A 22 3.29 23.87 -9.87
CA LYS A 22 3.02 24.39 -8.52
C LYS A 22 3.34 23.35 -7.43
N LYS A 23 3.04 22.09 -7.70
CA LYS A 23 3.29 20.96 -6.83
C LYS A 23 3.75 19.75 -7.65
N VAL A 24 4.44 18.83 -7.03
CA VAL A 24 4.86 17.56 -7.65
C VAL A 24 4.39 16.40 -6.80
N ILE A 25 3.70 15.44 -7.41
CA ILE A 25 3.28 14.19 -6.77
C ILE A 25 4.01 13.05 -7.45
N ILE A 26 4.89 12.37 -6.72
CA ILE A 26 5.62 11.20 -7.20
C ILE A 26 4.73 9.96 -7.02
N SER A 27 4.42 9.28 -8.13
CA SER A 27 3.58 8.06 -8.13
C SER A 27 4.38 6.80 -7.77
N ALA A 28 5.26 6.91 -6.80
CA ALA A 28 6.13 5.83 -6.30
C ALA A 28 6.59 6.18 -4.88
N PRO A 29 7.17 5.21 -4.13
CA PRO A 29 7.87 5.53 -2.90
C PRO A 29 8.97 6.57 -3.16
N GLY A 30 8.81 7.75 -2.55
CA GLY A 30 9.76 8.86 -2.69
C GLY A 30 10.83 8.84 -1.61
N LYS A 31 12.05 9.28 -1.95
CA LYS A 31 13.10 9.60 -1.00
C LYS A 31 13.29 11.09 -0.93
N GLU A 32 13.63 11.63 0.23
CA GLU A 32 13.89 13.06 0.41
C GLU A 32 12.76 13.96 -0.13
N VAL A 33 11.51 13.49 0.01
CA VAL A 33 10.29 14.22 -0.27
C VAL A 33 9.83 15.00 0.96
N ASP A 34 9.02 16.03 0.78
CA ASP A 34 8.49 16.83 1.89
C ASP A 34 7.54 16.01 2.77
N ALA A 35 6.75 15.12 2.15
CA ALA A 35 5.88 14.17 2.86
C ALA A 35 5.49 12.99 1.97
N THR A 36 5.04 11.90 2.62
CA THR A 36 4.44 10.73 1.96
C THR A 36 3.00 10.59 2.44
N PHE A 37 2.07 10.46 1.50
CA PHE A 37 0.64 10.35 1.80
C PHE A 37 0.03 9.07 1.25
N VAL A 38 -0.87 8.50 2.06
CA VAL A 38 -1.89 7.55 1.62
C VAL A 38 -3.24 8.23 1.84
N TYR A 39 -4.03 8.36 0.75
CA TYR A 39 -5.33 9.03 0.82
C TYR A 39 -6.23 8.35 1.86
N GLY A 40 -6.92 9.15 2.67
CA GLY A 40 -7.79 8.69 3.76
C GLY A 40 -7.06 8.24 5.03
N VAL A 41 -5.74 7.98 4.98
CA VAL A 41 -4.96 7.56 6.17
C VAL A 41 -4.32 8.76 6.87
N ASN A 42 -3.52 9.54 6.15
CA ASN A 42 -2.84 10.72 6.67
C ASN A 42 -2.92 11.94 5.72
N SER A 43 -3.75 11.88 4.69
CA SER A 43 -3.85 12.95 3.70
C SER A 43 -4.49 14.24 4.23
N ASP A 44 -5.17 14.19 5.36
CA ASP A 44 -5.68 15.34 6.12
C ASP A 44 -4.55 16.24 6.64
N THR A 45 -3.36 15.68 6.87
CA THR A 45 -2.17 16.42 7.32
C THR A 45 -1.45 17.18 6.19
N TYR A 46 -1.98 17.15 4.96
CA TYR A 46 -1.38 17.87 3.84
C TYR A 46 -1.40 19.40 4.07
N ASP A 47 -0.22 19.97 4.12
CA ASP A 47 0.02 21.41 4.23
C ASP A 47 0.53 21.99 2.91
N PRO A 48 -0.30 22.81 2.20
CA PRO A 48 0.09 23.38 0.91
C PRO A 48 1.27 24.37 1.01
N ALA A 49 1.56 24.94 2.18
CA ALA A 49 2.67 25.86 2.34
C ALA A 49 4.02 25.13 2.38
N ASN A 50 4.07 23.94 2.98
CA ASN A 50 5.31 23.21 3.24
C ASN A 50 5.50 21.98 2.35
N HIS A 51 4.43 21.37 1.82
CA HIS A 51 4.49 20.16 1.02
C HIS A 51 4.44 20.50 -0.49
N ASN A 52 5.60 20.61 -1.12
CA ASN A 52 5.74 20.96 -2.54
C ASN A 52 6.05 19.75 -3.42
N VAL A 53 6.87 18.83 -2.91
CA VAL A 53 7.19 17.55 -3.56
C VAL A 53 6.79 16.41 -2.63
N ILE A 54 5.74 15.69 -2.97
CA ILE A 54 5.17 14.63 -2.14
C ILE A 54 5.19 13.29 -2.84
N SER A 55 5.14 12.22 -2.06
CA SER A 55 5.01 10.85 -2.56
C SER A 55 3.62 10.30 -2.26
N ALA A 56 3.01 9.61 -3.23
CA ALA A 56 1.78 8.84 -3.05
C ALA A 56 2.05 7.39 -2.58
N ALA A 57 3.25 7.12 -2.05
CA ALA A 57 3.70 5.80 -1.61
C ALA A 57 3.65 4.73 -2.73
N SER A 58 3.59 3.45 -2.37
CA SER A 58 3.42 2.33 -3.29
C SER A 58 2.00 1.80 -3.28
N CYS A 59 1.64 1.01 -4.28
CA CYS A 59 0.36 0.29 -4.30
C CYS A 59 0.19 -0.63 -3.08
N THR A 60 1.25 -1.34 -2.68
CA THR A 60 1.25 -2.20 -1.49
C THR A 60 1.07 -1.38 -0.21
N THR A 61 1.72 -0.21 -0.09
CA THR A 61 1.53 0.68 1.06
C THR A 61 0.10 1.23 1.10
N ASN A 62 -0.51 1.54 -0.05
CA ASN A 62 -1.90 1.98 -0.14
C ASN A 62 -2.90 0.88 0.27
N CYS A 63 -2.53 -0.40 0.17
CA CYS A 63 -3.31 -1.51 0.72
C CYS A 63 -3.05 -1.73 2.22
N LEU A 64 -1.78 -1.76 2.61
CA LEU A 64 -1.40 -2.09 3.98
C LEU A 64 -1.79 -0.98 4.98
N ALA A 65 -1.58 0.29 4.64
CA ALA A 65 -1.73 1.40 5.58
C ALA A 65 -3.17 1.58 6.10
N PRO A 66 -4.25 1.59 5.28
CA PRO A 66 -5.60 1.72 5.81
C PRO A 66 -5.99 0.53 6.70
N MET A 67 -5.59 -0.68 6.34
CA MET A 67 -5.82 -1.87 7.14
C MET A 67 -5.03 -1.81 8.46
N ALA A 68 -3.74 -1.46 8.41
CA ALA A 68 -2.89 -1.36 9.58
C ALA A 68 -3.32 -0.22 10.53
N LYS A 69 -3.86 0.89 9.99
CA LYS A 69 -4.42 1.98 10.80
C LYS A 69 -5.53 1.45 11.71
N VAL A 70 -6.55 0.84 11.15
CA VAL A 70 -7.68 0.31 11.93
C VAL A 70 -7.21 -0.73 12.94
N LEU A 71 -6.36 -1.67 12.51
CA LEU A 71 -5.85 -2.73 13.38
C LEU A 71 -5.00 -2.19 14.53
N ASN A 72 -4.22 -1.15 14.29
CA ASN A 72 -3.41 -0.53 15.33
C ASN A 72 -4.25 0.32 16.29
N ASP A 73 -5.19 1.09 15.77
CA ASP A 73 -6.03 1.99 16.58
C ASP A 73 -6.94 1.18 17.51
N GLU A 74 -7.51 0.06 17.06
CA GLU A 74 -8.48 -0.74 17.84
C GLU A 74 -7.83 -1.84 18.70
N PHE A 75 -6.74 -2.44 18.21
CA PHE A 75 -6.19 -3.65 18.84
C PHE A 75 -4.72 -3.49 19.25
N GLY A 76 -4.04 -2.46 18.77
CA GLY A 76 -2.61 -2.25 18.94
C GLY A 76 -1.78 -3.29 18.16
N ILE A 77 -0.86 -2.84 17.34
CA ILE A 77 0.12 -3.70 16.69
C ILE A 77 1.43 -3.63 17.47
N GLU A 78 1.84 -4.74 18.09
CA GLU A 78 3.14 -4.82 18.75
C GLU A 78 4.26 -5.07 17.75
N LYS A 79 4.07 -6.03 16.86
CA LYS A 79 4.98 -6.41 15.77
C LYS A 79 4.24 -7.23 14.73
N GLY A 80 4.74 -7.21 13.50
CA GLY A 80 4.12 -7.98 12.42
C GLY A 80 5.05 -8.18 11.23
N LEU A 81 4.73 -9.21 10.47
CA LEU A 81 5.37 -9.50 9.19
C LEU A 81 4.32 -9.54 8.10
N MET A 82 4.61 -8.90 6.97
CA MET A 82 3.75 -8.96 5.82
C MET A 82 4.42 -9.64 4.62
N THR A 83 3.63 -10.36 3.87
CA THR A 83 3.99 -10.84 2.53
C THR A 83 3.00 -10.27 1.53
N THR A 84 3.47 -9.49 0.56
CA THR A 84 2.60 -9.20 -0.57
C THR A 84 2.77 -10.24 -1.66
N VAL A 85 1.68 -10.94 -1.98
CA VAL A 85 1.57 -11.78 -3.18
C VAL A 85 1.16 -10.87 -4.32
N HIS A 86 2.13 -10.53 -5.19
CA HIS A 86 2.02 -9.39 -6.07
C HIS A 86 2.09 -9.81 -7.53
N ALA A 87 1.22 -9.26 -8.36
CA ALA A 87 1.31 -9.39 -9.80
C ALA A 87 2.71 -8.96 -10.31
N TYR A 88 3.18 -9.54 -11.41
CA TYR A 88 4.41 -9.08 -12.02
C TYR A 88 4.23 -7.66 -12.59
N THR A 89 5.31 -6.89 -12.65
CA THR A 89 5.29 -5.50 -13.13
C THR A 89 6.44 -5.25 -14.11
N GLY A 90 6.42 -4.09 -14.79
CA GLY A 90 7.38 -3.73 -15.83
C GLY A 90 8.84 -3.63 -15.38
N ASP A 91 9.13 -3.69 -14.07
CA ASP A 91 10.50 -3.79 -13.56
C ASP A 91 11.10 -5.20 -13.65
N GLN A 92 10.25 -6.23 -13.83
CA GLN A 92 10.70 -7.61 -14.03
C GLN A 92 11.00 -7.88 -15.52
N ARG A 93 11.73 -8.95 -15.77
CA ARG A 93 12.08 -9.33 -17.14
C ARG A 93 11.04 -10.26 -17.75
N ILE A 94 10.73 -10.07 -19.03
CA ILE A 94 9.84 -10.96 -19.80
C ILE A 94 10.52 -12.33 -19.98
N GLN A 95 11.80 -12.33 -20.38
CA GLN A 95 12.68 -13.49 -20.42
C GLN A 95 13.87 -13.25 -19.50
N ASP A 96 14.61 -14.31 -19.16
CA ASP A 96 15.84 -14.20 -18.38
C ASP A 96 16.78 -13.17 -18.99
N ALA A 97 17.08 -12.10 -18.24
CA ALA A 97 17.92 -11.00 -18.71
C ALA A 97 18.53 -10.25 -17.52
N PRO A 98 19.62 -9.49 -17.70
CA PRO A 98 20.29 -8.78 -16.62
C PRO A 98 19.36 -7.86 -15.84
N HIS A 99 19.44 -7.93 -14.51
CA HIS A 99 18.73 -7.09 -13.56
C HIS A 99 19.59 -6.93 -12.29
N LYS A 100 19.42 -5.82 -11.55
CA LYS A 100 20.14 -5.58 -10.28
C LYS A 100 19.80 -6.62 -9.21
N ASP A 101 18.54 -7.04 -9.16
CA ASP A 101 18.09 -8.17 -8.34
C ASP A 101 18.16 -9.44 -9.21
N PRO A 102 19.00 -10.44 -8.85
CA PRO A 102 19.13 -11.68 -9.63
C PRO A 102 17.83 -12.49 -9.74
N ARG A 103 16.92 -12.37 -8.76
CA ARG A 103 15.62 -13.02 -8.80
C ARG A 103 14.67 -12.36 -9.79
N ARG A 104 14.66 -11.03 -9.87
CA ARG A 104 13.90 -10.27 -10.88
C ARG A 104 14.49 -10.37 -12.29
N ALA A 105 15.69 -10.91 -12.43
CA ALA A 105 16.31 -11.23 -13.71
C ALA A 105 15.63 -12.40 -14.43
N ARG A 106 14.84 -13.20 -13.73
CA ARG A 106 14.15 -14.39 -14.26
C ARG A 106 12.81 -14.02 -14.88
N ALA A 107 12.40 -14.81 -15.88
CA ALA A 107 11.17 -14.61 -16.64
C ALA A 107 9.94 -14.52 -15.71
N ALA A 108 9.25 -13.37 -15.73
CA ALA A 108 8.22 -13.02 -14.77
C ALA A 108 6.96 -13.89 -14.88
N ALA A 109 6.53 -14.21 -16.11
CA ALA A 109 5.27 -14.89 -16.37
C ALA A 109 5.29 -16.40 -16.10
N VAL A 110 6.44 -16.97 -15.73
CA VAL A 110 6.63 -18.42 -15.49
C VAL A 110 7.28 -18.74 -14.15
N ASN A 111 7.56 -17.73 -13.32
CA ASN A 111 8.22 -17.90 -12.03
C ASN A 111 7.50 -17.19 -10.89
N MET A 112 7.48 -17.81 -9.71
CA MET A 112 7.29 -17.10 -8.46
C MET A 112 8.63 -16.49 -8.04
N VAL A 113 8.67 -15.19 -7.83
CA VAL A 113 9.91 -14.43 -7.57
C VAL A 113 9.84 -13.75 -6.20
N PRO A 114 10.48 -14.35 -5.16
CA PRO A 114 10.62 -13.64 -3.89
C PRO A 114 11.61 -12.48 -4.07
N THR A 115 11.25 -11.31 -3.55
CA THR A 115 12.06 -10.11 -3.65
C THR A 115 11.79 -9.16 -2.50
N SER A 116 12.68 -8.22 -2.27
CA SER A 116 12.49 -7.19 -1.26
C SER A 116 11.36 -6.23 -1.62
N THR A 117 10.71 -5.68 -0.61
CA THR A 117 9.79 -4.55 -0.73
C THR A 117 10.04 -3.58 0.42
N GLY A 118 9.97 -2.30 0.12
CA GLY A 118 10.00 -1.26 1.15
C GLY A 118 8.62 -0.92 1.73
N ALA A 119 7.55 -1.59 1.27
CA ALA A 119 6.18 -1.19 1.58
C ALA A 119 5.84 -1.29 3.06
N ALA A 120 6.29 -2.33 3.77
CA ALA A 120 6.06 -2.48 5.21
C ALA A 120 6.74 -1.36 6.01
N LYS A 121 8.00 -1.05 5.68
CA LYS A 121 8.74 0.06 6.32
C LYS A 121 8.16 1.42 5.95
N ALA A 122 7.66 1.56 4.71
CA ALA A 122 7.05 2.82 4.25
C ALA A 122 5.73 3.15 4.96
N VAL A 123 5.09 2.17 5.63
CA VAL A 123 3.92 2.43 6.46
C VAL A 123 4.24 3.39 7.60
N SER A 124 5.44 3.33 8.18
CA SER A 124 5.83 4.28 9.25
C SER A 124 5.96 5.73 8.78
N LEU A 125 6.07 5.98 7.47
CA LEU A 125 6.03 7.33 6.92
C LEU A 125 4.63 7.95 6.95
N VAL A 126 3.59 7.14 7.04
CA VAL A 126 2.18 7.58 7.07
C VAL A 126 1.51 7.29 8.41
N LEU A 127 2.02 6.32 9.16
CA LEU A 127 1.61 5.93 10.51
C LEU A 127 2.87 5.80 11.40
N PRO A 128 3.39 6.92 11.93
CA PRO A 128 4.66 6.94 12.66
C PRO A 128 4.70 6.02 13.88
N GLU A 129 3.56 5.75 14.49
CA GLU A 129 3.39 4.84 15.63
C GLU A 129 3.72 3.37 15.29
N LEU A 130 3.79 3.02 14.01
CA LEU A 130 4.19 1.69 13.52
C LEU A 130 5.68 1.60 13.15
N ASP A 131 6.48 2.63 13.45
CA ASP A 131 7.90 2.58 13.15
C ASP A 131 8.60 1.43 13.88
N GLY A 132 9.37 0.66 13.11
CA GLY A 132 10.07 -0.53 13.62
C GLY A 132 9.20 -1.76 13.92
N LYS A 133 7.86 -1.65 13.84
CA LYS A 133 6.95 -2.75 14.19
C LYS A 133 6.64 -3.68 13.03
N LEU A 134 6.73 -3.20 11.78
CA LEU A 134 6.39 -3.97 10.59
C LEU A 134 7.58 -4.16 9.66
N ASP A 135 7.77 -5.38 9.16
CA ASP A 135 8.70 -5.72 8.08
C ASP A 135 8.07 -6.75 7.13
N GLY A 136 8.73 -7.09 6.05
CA GLY A 136 8.20 -8.08 5.11
C GLY A 136 8.93 -8.13 3.78
N TYR A 137 8.35 -8.92 2.87
CA TYR A 137 8.87 -9.10 1.51
C TYR A 137 7.74 -9.25 0.50
N ALA A 138 8.10 -9.26 -0.78
CA ALA A 138 7.16 -9.51 -1.87
C ALA A 138 7.40 -10.88 -2.49
N MET A 139 6.32 -11.57 -2.81
CA MET A 139 6.30 -12.75 -3.66
C MET A 139 5.63 -12.36 -4.98
N ARG A 140 6.42 -12.09 -6.02
CA ARG A 140 5.88 -11.84 -7.36
C ARG A 140 5.41 -13.12 -7.98
N VAL A 141 4.21 -13.12 -8.55
CA VAL A 141 3.55 -14.30 -9.11
C VAL A 141 3.15 -14.08 -10.57
N PRO A 142 2.94 -15.15 -11.36
CA PRO A 142 2.54 -15.06 -12.77
C PRO A 142 1.09 -14.61 -12.96
N VAL A 143 0.74 -13.42 -12.46
CA VAL A 143 -0.57 -12.77 -12.57
C VAL A 143 -0.35 -11.39 -13.14
N ILE A 144 -1.18 -10.97 -14.10
CA ILE A 144 -1.02 -9.70 -14.83
C ILE A 144 -1.30 -8.51 -13.93
N THR A 145 -2.40 -8.54 -13.18
CA THR A 145 -2.83 -7.55 -12.19
C THR A 145 -3.66 -8.23 -11.11
N GLY A 146 -3.85 -7.55 -9.99
CA GLY A 146 -4.49 -8.13 -8.82
C GLY A 146 -3.49 -8.76 -7.86
N SER A 147 -3.34 -8.13 -6.71
CA SER A 147 -2.35 -8.46 -5.68
C SER A 147 -3.02 -8.60 -4.33
N ALA A 148 -2.35 -9.25 -3.39
CA ALA A 148 -2.84 -9.40 -2.01
C ALA A 148 -1.74 -9.09 -1.01
N THR A 149 -2.07 -8.38 0.07
CA THR A 149 -1.22 -8.18 1.24
C THR A 149 -1.67 -9.09 2.36
N ASP A 150 -0.83 -10.04 2.72
CA ASP A 150 -0.98 -10.95 3.85
C ASP A 150 -0.22 -10.36 5.03
N LEU A 151 -0.92 -9.92 6.07
CA LEU A 151 -0.33 -9.38 7.29
C LEU A 151 -0.57 -10.36 8.43
N THR A 152 0.51 -10.77 9.09
CA THR A 152 0.48 -11.50 10.36
C THR A 152 1.10 -10.61 11.43
N PHE A 153 0.36 -10.36 12.53
CA PHE A 153 0.84 -9.50 13.60
C PHE A 153 0.41 -9.99 14.98
N THR A 154 1.10 -9.52 16.01
CA THR A 154 0.71 -9.70 17.41
C THR A 154 -0.06 -8.46 17.86
N ALA A 155 -1.31 -8.66 18.28
CA ALA A 155 -2.13 -7.62 18.90
C ALA A 155 -1.71 -7.40 20.36
N SER A 156 -1.94 -6.20 20.89
CA SER A 156 -1.58 -5.84 22.28
C SER A 156 -2.53 -6.46 23.32
N ARG A 157 -3.61 -7.06 22.90
CA ARG A 157 -4.59 -7.79 23.72
C ARG A 157 -5.13 -9.00 22.98
N ASP A 158 -5.79 -9.87 23.70
CA ASP A 158 -6.59 -10.94 23.09
C ASP A 158 -7.72 -10.35 22.26
N VAL A 159 -7.98 -10.93 21.11
CA VAL A 159 -8.97 -10.50 20.12
C VAL A 159 -9.65 -11.70 19.48
N THR A 160 -10.79 -11.48 18.85
CA THR A 160 -11.47 -12.49 18.03
C THR A 160 -11.49 -12.07 16.56
N ALA A 161 -11.73 -13.02 15.66
CA ALA A 161 -11.88 -12.71 14.23
C ALA A 161 -13.11 -11.82 14.00
N GLU A 162 -14.15 -12.00 14.76
CA GLU A 162 -15.39 -11.22 14.70
C GLU A 162 -15.15 -9.76 15.07
N GLU A 163 -14.38 -9.48 16.17
CA GLU A 163 -14.02 -8.12 16.55
C GLU A 163 -13.22 -7.42 15.46
N ILE A 164 -12.23 -8.11 14.88
CA ILE A 164 -11.39 -7.58 13.79
C ILE A 164 -12.25 -7.26 12.56
N ASN A 165 -13.08 -8.22 12.14
CA ASN A 165 -13.95 -8.05 10.98
C ASN A 165 -14.94 -6.91 11.17
N ALA A 166 -15.49 -6.76 12.38
CA ALA A 166 -16.43 -5.68 12.71
C ALA A 166 -15.75 -4.31 12.60
N ALA A 167 -14.55 -4.14 13.17
CA ALA A 167 -13.80 -2.89 13.11
C ALA A 167 -13.44 -2.49 11.67
N LEU A 168 -12.95 -3.45 10.87
CA LEU A 168 -12.60 -3.19 9.47
C LEU A 168 -13.85 -2.87 8.62
N LYS A 169 -15.00 -3.51 8.91
CA LYS A 169 -16.26 -3.22 8.25
C LYS A 169 -16.75 -1.80 8.58
N GLU A 170 -16.74 -1.43 9.84
CA GLU A 170 -17.13 -0.09 10.28
C GLU A 170 -16.26 0.99 9.62
N ALA A 171 -14.95 0.82 9.59
CA ALA A 171 -14.04 1.76 8.95
C ALA A 171 -14.28 1.84 7.43
N ALA A 172 -14.53 0.71 6.76
CA ALA A 172 -14.80 0.65 5.32
C ALA A 172 -16.15 1.29 4.94
N GLU A 173 -17.14 1.22 5.81
CA GLU A 173 -18.44 1.88 5.62
C GLU A 173 -18.43 3.35 6.09
N GLY A 174 -17.44 3.73 6.90
CA GLY A 174 -17.28 5.03 7.54
C GLY A 174 -16.17 5.89 6.96
N GLU A 175 -15.18 6.19 7.80
CA GLU A 175 -14.12 7.15 7.49
C GLU A 175 -13.19 6.75 6.33
N LEU A 176 -13.00 5.47 6.10
CA LEU A 176 -12.12 4.94 5.06
C LEU A 176 -12.86 4.46 3.81
N LYS A 177 -14.14 4.74 3.64
CA LYS A 177 -15.02 4.23 2.56
C LYS A 177 -14.47 4.44 1.14
N ASP A 178 -13.65 5.46 0.94
CA ASP A 178 -13.06 5.78 -0.37
C ASP A 178 -11.72 5.08 -0.61
N THR A 179 -11.15 4.46 0.43
CA THR A 179 -9.81 3.85 0.43
C THR A 179 -9.86 2.37 0.76
N LEU A 180 -10.70 2.00 1.73
CA LEU A 180 -10.89 0.63 2.22
C LEU A 180 -12.27 0.13 1.82
N ALA A 181 -12.34 -1.06 1.23
CA ALA A 181 -13.58 -1.83 1.07
C ALA A 181 -13.53 -3.09 1.94
N TYR A 182 -14.69 -3.66 2.22
CA TYR A 182 -14.87 -4.89 2.98
C TYR A 182 -15.62 -5.92 2.14
N THR A 183 -15.20 -7.19 2.21
CA THR A 183 -15.90 -8.28 1.52
C THR A 183 -16.06 -9.51 2.39
N GLU A 184 -17.16 -10.22 2.17
CA GLU A 184 -17.44 -11.57 2.68
C GLU A 184 -17.45 -12.61 1.53
N ASP A 185 -17.31 -12.13 0.29
CA ASP A 185 -17.30 -12.96 -0.90
C ASP A 185 -15.98 -13.72 -1.06
N PRO A 186 -15.99 -14.94 -1.60
CA PRO A 186 -14.79 -15.75 -1.81
C PRO A 186 -14.03 -15.28 -3.07
N LEU A 187 -13.37 -14.12 -2.99
CA LEU A 187 -12.70 -13.48 -4.10
C LEU A 187 -11.39 -14.18 -4.50
N VAL A 188 -11.05 -14.04 -5.77
CA VAL A 188 -9.72 -14.31 -6.32
C VAL A 188 -9.20 -13.09 -7.08
N SER A 189 -7.94 -13.09 -7.51
CA SER A 189 -7.28 -11.90 -8.08
C SER A 189 -7.99 -11.28 -9.30
N THR A 190 -8.72 -12.04 -10.08
CA THR A 190 -9.46 -11.51 -11.24
C THR A 190 -10.72 -10.75 -10.85
N ASP A 191 -11.29 -11.02 -9.67
CA ASP A 191 -12.52 -10.36 -9.21
C ASP A 191 -12.29 -8.92 -8.76
N ILE A 192 -11.04 -8.61 -8.34
CA ILE A 192 -10.71 -7.26 -7.87
C ILE A 192 -10.14 -6.35 -8.96
N VAL A 193 -10.05 -6.82 -10.19
CA VAL A 193 -9.57 -6.02 -11.32
C VAL A 193 -10.50 -4.84 -11.54
N THR A 194 -9.91 -3.64 -11.70
CA THR A 194 -10.60 -2.34 -11.81
C THR A 194 -11.28 -1.85 -10.53
N SER A 195 -11.06 -2.47 -9.39
CA SER A 195 -11.52 -1.91 -8.12
C SER A 195 -10.78 -0.59 -7.82
N PRO A 196 -11.50 0.49 -7.47
CA PRO A 196 -10.88 1.79 -7.19
C PRO A 196 -10.33 1.92 -5.76
N HIS A 197 -10.54 0.92 -4.91
CA HIS A 197 -10.09 0.97 -3.53
C HIS A 197 -8.59 0.65 -3.41
N GLY A 198 -7.93 1.29 -2.46
CA GLY A 198 -6.54 0.97 -2.10
C GLY A 198 -6.42 -0.42 -1.48
N CYS A 199 -7.42 -0.82 -0.71
CA CYS A 199 -7.51 -2.12 -0.04
C CYS A 199 -8.95 -2.65 -0.07
N ILE A 200 -9.12 -3.95 -0.31
CA ILE A 200 -10.36 -4.70 -0.11
C ILE A 200 -10.06 -5.73 0.97
N PHE A 201 -10.52 -5.50 2.18
CA PHE A 201 -10.34 -6.42 3.29
C PHE A 201 -11.20 -7.67 3.13
N ASP A 202 -10.55 -8.84 3.15
CA ASP A 202 -11.21 -10.14 3.00
C ASP A 202 -11.47 -10.74 4.38
N SER A 203 -12.69 -10.62 4.88
CA SER A 203 -13.09 -11.08 6.20
C SER A 203 -13.05 -12.60 6.36
N GLY A 204 -13.24 -13.34 5.26
CA GLY A 204 -13.17 -14.80 5.24
C GLY A 204 -11.76 -15.35 5.51
N MET A 205 -10.74 -14.51 5.33
CA MET A 205 -9.34 -14.88 5.54
C MET A 205 -8.79 -14.49 6.91
N THR A 206 -9.58 -13.83 7.76
CA THR A 206 -9.17 -13.48 9.12
C THR A 206 -8.98 -14.73 9.97
N LYS A 207 -7.82 -14.84 10.61
CA LYS A 207 -7.47 -15.93 11.55
C LYS A 207 -6.86 -15.35 12.81
N VAL A 208 -7.22 -15.92 13.94
CA VAL A 208 -6.64 -15.63 15.25
C VAL A 208 -6.13 -16.92 15.88
N SER A 209 -4.93 -16.88 16.41
CA SER A 209 -4.30 -18.01 17.10
C SER A 209 -3.75 -17.55 18.45
N ASN A 210 -3.92 -18.38 19.48
CA ASN A 210 -3.45 -18.12 20.84
C ASN A 210 -3.86 -16.73 21.40
N GLY A 211 -5.08 -16.29 21.08
CA GLY A 211 -5.68 -15.07 21.59
C GLY A 211 -5.25 -13.79 20.85
N ASN A 212 -3.99 -13.63 20.49
CA ASN A 212 -3.50 -12.36 19.97
C ASN A 212 -2.61 -12.44 18.71
N LEU A 213 -2.30 -13.63 18.20
CA LEU A 213 -1.63 -13.74 16.91
C LEU A 213 -2.66 -13.71 15.79
N VAL A 214 -2.68 -12.63 15.07
CA VAL A 214 -3.68 -12.31 14.04
C VAL A 214 -3.09 -12.43 12.64
N LYS A 215 -3.89 -12.99 11.72
CA LYS A 215 -3.57 -13.01 10.29
C LYS A 215 -4.76 -12.46 9.51
N VAL A 216 -4.50 -11.51 8.62
CA VAL A 216 -5.50 -10.86 7.77
C VAL A 216 -5.01 -10.73 6.33
N LEU A 217 -5.95 -10.58 5.40
CA LEU A 217 -5.70 -10.42 3.98
C LEU A 217 -6.41 -9.19 3.43
N GLY A 218 -5.68 -8.37 2.69
CA GLY A 218 -6.22 -7.27 1.90
C GLY A 218 -5.88 -7.46 0.42
N TRP A 219 -6.91 -7.45 -0.45
CA TRP A 219 -6.76 -7.45 -1.91
C TRP A 219 -6.59 -6.03 -2.44
N TYR A 220 -5.90 -5.87 -3.54
CA TYR A 220 -5.80 -4.59 -4.25
C TYR A 220 -5.47 -4.77 -5.73
N ASP A 221 -6.11 -3.98 -6.57
CA ASP A 221 -5.64 -3.81 -7.94
C ASP A 221 -4.42 -2.87 -7.88
N ASN A 222 -3.24 -3.43 -8.11
CA ASN A 222 -1.97 -2.70 -7.99
C ASN A 222 -1.79 -1.60 -9.06
N GLU A 223 -2.62 -1.60 -10.09
CA GLU A 223 -2.62 -0.57 -11.15
C GLU A 223 -3.81 0.38 -10.98
N TRP A 224 -5.03 -0.11 -11.15
CA TRP A 224 -6.24 0.72 -11.12
C TRP A 224 -6.57 1.28 -9.74
N GLY A 225 -6.50 0.45 -8.71
CA GLY A 225 -6.75 0.87 -7.33
C GLY A 225 -5.76 1.93 -6.89
N TYR A 226 -4.45 1.67 -7.11
CA TYR A 226 -3.41 2.65 -6.83
C TYR A 226 -3.62 3.97 -7.59
N THR A 227 -3.90 3.90 -8.89
CA THR A 227 -4.13 5.10 -9.72
C THR A 227 -5.35 5.88 -9.24
N SER A 228 -6.42 5.19 -8.82
CA SER A 228 -7.60 5.83 -8.25
C SER A 228 -7.28 6.60 -6.96
N GLN A 229 -6.46 6.03 -6.07
CA GLN A 229 -6.02 6.71 -4.86
C GLN A 229 -5.09 7.89 -5.18
N LEU A 230 -4.20 7.74 -6.17
CA LEU A 230 -3.36 8.83 -6.67
C LEU A 230 -4.20 10.01 -7.21
N VAL A 231 -5.28 9.72 -7.95
CA VAL A 231 -6.21 10.76 -8.44
C VAL A 231 -6.92 11.46 -7.28
N ARG A 232 -7.39 10.71 -6.27
CA ARG A 232 -8.00 11.31 -5.07
C ARG A 232 -7.03 12.23 -4.32
N LEU A 233 -5.78 11.78 -4.13
CA LEU A 233 -4.74 12.61 -3.53
C LEU A 233 -4.43 13.84 -4.38
N THR A 234 -4.40 13.70 -5.71
CA THR A 234 -4.17 14.81 -6.64
C THR A 234 -5.27 15.85 -6.54
N ASN A 235 -6.54 15.44 -6.48
CA ASN A 235 -7.67 16.34 -6.29
C ASN A 235 -7.57 17.09 -4.96
N LEU A 236 -7.28 16.38 -3.85
CA LEU A 236 -7.08 16.99 -2.54
C LEU A 236 -5.97 18.06 -2.56
N VAL A 237 -4.87 17.81 -3.26
CA VAL A 237 -3.78 18.77 -3.42
C VAL A 237 -4.23 19.95 -4.29
N ALA A 238 -4.95 19.69 -5.38
CA ALA A 238 -5.44 20.72 -6.30
C ALA A 238 -6.46 21.65 -5.65
N ASP A 239 -7.35 21.13 -4.81
CA ASP A 239 -8.36 21.91 -4.08
C ASP A 239 -7.75 22.88 -3.07
N LYS A 240 -6.48 22.69 -2.69
CA LYS A 240 -5.75 23.54 -1.74
C LYS A 240 -4.69 24.43 -2.43
N LEU A 241 -4.66 24.50 -3.78
CA LEU A 241 -3.78 25.37 -4.56
C LEU A 241 -4.35 26.80 -4.69
#